data_bb038c6b59267ba9f7e6bc798b0d3919
#
_entry.id   bb038c6b59267ba9f7e6bc798b0d3919
#
_cell.length_a   1.000
_cell.length_b   1.000
_cell.length_c   1.000
_cell.angle_alpha   90.00
_cell.angle_beta   90.00
_cell.angle_gamma   90.00
#
_symmetry.space_group_name_H-M   'P 1'
#
loop_
_entity.id
_entity.type
_entity.pdbx_description
1 polymer ?
#
loop_
_entity_poly.entity_id
_entity_poly.type
_entity_poly.pdbx_seq_one_letter_code
_entity_poly.pdbx_strand_id
1 'polypeptide(L)'
;MGRKSQIGDLEETLDFCLLDERLIPCVDFAHLHALKQGALRGTEDFAAVLDRIERTLGLERARAMHIHFSTIEFTAAGEKRHRTFAEAAYGPRFQHLAPLLKARGYAPRIICECKGTMAEDAREMRRIYEGA
;
A
#
# COMPACT_ATOMS: atom_id res chain seq x y z
N MET A 1 -0.26 -11.20 -7.00
CA MET A 1 -0.79 -9.89 -7.43
C MET A 1 0.39 -8.97 -7.71
N GLY A 2 0.20 -7.86 -8.33
CA GLY A 2 1.31 -6.97 -8.71
C GLY A 2 1.91 -7.25 -10.10
N ARG A 3 1.54 -8.34 -10.72
CA ARG A 3 1.84 -8.63 -12.13
C ARG A 3 0.64 -8.35 -13.00
N LYS A 4 0.85 -7.79 -14.19
CA LYS A 4 -0.23 -7.41 -15.11
C LYS A 4 -1.14 -8.57 -15.55
N SER A 5 -0.64 -9.79 -15.46
CA SER A 5 -1.39 -11.01 -15.81
C SER A 5 -2.22 -11.60 -14.66
N GLN A 6 -2.19 -10.97 -13.49
CA GLN A 6 -2.91 -11.44 -12.30
C GLN A 6 -4.02 -10.47 -11.91
N ILE A 7 -5.10 -11.00 -11.33
CA ILE A 7 -6.17 -10.19 -10.73
C ILE A 7 -5.68 -9.58 -9.42
N GLY A 8 -6.26 -8.45 -9.04
CA GLY A 8 -6.03 -7.81 -7.75
C GLY A 8 -5.45 -6.41 -7.86
N ASP A 9 -5.79 -5.67 -8.92
CA ASP A 9 -5.60 -4.23 -8.92
C ASP A 9 -6.57 -3.57 -7.92
N LEU A 10 -6.45 -2.26 -7.74
CA LEU A 10 -7.30 -1.55 -6.77
C LEU A 10 -8.78 -1.67 -7.10
N GLU A 11 -9.17 -1.50 -8.36
CA GLU A 11 -10.58 -1.54 -8.77
C GLU A 11 -11.18 -2.92 -8.54
N GLU A 12 -10.49 -3.97 -8.91
CA GLU A 12 -10.94 -5.34 -8.68
C GLU A 12 -11.08 -5.64 -7.19
N THR A 13 -10.13 -5.19 -6.36
CA THR A 13 -10.18 -5.34 -4.90
C THR A 13 -11.42 -4.63 -4.33
N LEU A 14 -11.69 -3.41 -4.78
CA LEU A 14 -12.87 -2.65 -4.36
C LEU A 14 -14.17 -3.30 -4.82
N ASP A 15 -14.23 -3.81 -6.05
CA ASP A 15 -15.39 -4.52 -6.58
C ASP A 15 -15.72 -5.76 -5.74
N PHE A 16 -14.72 -6.54 -5.33
CA PHE A 16 -14.91 -7.65 -4.41
C PHE A 16 -15.48 -7.19 -3.06
N CYS A 17 -14.98 -6.09 -2.51
CA CYS A 17 -15.45 -5.56 -1.24
C CYS A 17 -16.90 -5.04 -1.30
N LEU A 18 -17.39 -4.67 -2.48
CA LEU A 18 -18.78 -4.25 -2.67
C LEU A 18 -19.78 -5.42 -2.62
N LEU A 19 -19.31 -6.67 -2.73
CA LEU A 19 -20.19 -7.84 -2.66
C LEU A 19 -20.77 -8.07 -1.28
N ASP A 20 -20.10 -7.62 -0.22
CA ASP A 20 -20.56 -7.76 1.17
C ASP A 20 -19.93 -6.66 2.02
N GLU A 21 -20.74 -6.01 2.84
CA GLU A 21 -20.28 -4.90 3.72
C GLU A 21 -19.27 -5.33 4.80
N ARG A 22 -19.16 -6.63 5.09
CA ARG A 22 -18.20 -7.19 6.04
C ARG A 22 -16.79 -7.33 5.47
N LEU A 23 -16.64 -7.24 4.15
CA LEU A 23 -15.35 -7.35 3.48
C LEU A 23 -14.55 -6.07 3.66
N ILE A 24 -13.34 -6.22 4.15
CA ILE A 24 -12.40 -5.13 4.36
C ILE A 24 -11.26 -5.29 3.34
N PRO A 25 -10.86 -4.23 2.62
CA PRO A 25 -9.80 -4.35 1.64
C PRO A 25 -8.45 -4.63 2.28
N CYS A 26 -7.66 -5.48 1.64
CA CYS A 26 -6.24 -5.61 1.87
C CYS A 26 -5.51 -4.98 0.68
N VAL A 27 -4.84 -3.86 0.91
CA VAL A 27 -4.17 -3.09 -0.13
C VAL A 27 -2.67 -3.26 -0.02
N ASP A 28 -2.07 -3.81 -1.06
CA ASP A 28 -0.62 -3.94 -1.17
C ASP A 28 -0.07 -2.78 -2.02
N PHE A 29 0.50 -1.78 -1.36
CA PHE A 29 1.00 -0.59 -2.04
C PHE A 29 2.23 -0.87 -2.91
N ALA A 30 3.05 -1.84 -2.55
CA ALA A 30 4.18 -2.26 -3.39
C ALA A 30 3.68 -2.84 -4.72
N HIS A 31 2.68 -3.73 -4.65
CA HIS A 31 2.09 -4.32 -5.84
C HIS A 31 1.36 -3.29 -6.70
N LEU A 32 0.63 -2.34 -6.11
CA LEU A 32 0.02 -1.24 -6.86
C LEU A 32 1.08 -0.39 -7.57
N HIS A 33 2.17 -0.08 -6.88
CA HIS A 33 3.29 0.67 -7.44
C HIS A 33 3.91 -0.04 -8.64
N ALA A 34 4.17 -1.34 -8.50
CA ALA A 34 4.71 -2.17 -9.58
C ALA A 34 3.74 -2.30 -10.77
N LEU A 35 2.48 -2.60 -10.48
CA LEU A 35 1.44 -2.80 -11.50
C LEU A 35 1.22 -1.53 -12.35
N LYS A 36 1.29 -0.36 -11.74
CA LYS A 36 1.15 0.95 -12.38
C LYS A 36 2.49 1.57 -12.77
N GLN A 37 3.54 0.76 -12.86
CA GLN A 37 4.87 1.15 -13.36
C GLN A 37 5.49 2.32 -12.60
N GLY A 38 5.45 2.24 -11.26
CA GLY A 38 6.06 3.24 -10.40
C GLY A 38 5.19 4.47 -10.14
N ALA A 39 3.87 4.32 -10.13
CA ALA A 39 2.94 5.45 -10.01
C ALA A 39 2.87 6.08 -8.62
N LEU A 40 3.26 5.38 -7.55
CA LEU A 40 3.21 5.91 -6.19
C LEU A 40 4.51 6.66 -5.84
N ARG A 41 4.64 7.89 -6.31
CA ARG A 41 5.87 8.69 -6.22
C ARG A 41 5.84 9.74 -5.10
N GLY A 42 4.67 10.24 -4.75
CA GLY A 42 4.51 11.30 -3.76
C GLY A 42 3.22 11.14 -2.96
N THR A 43 3.04 12.03 -2.00
CA THR A 43 1.89 12.02 -1.08
C THR A 43 0.55 12.05 -1.82
N GLU A 44 0.46 12.85 -2.90
CA GLU A 44 -0.77 12.98 -3.68
C GLU A 44 -1.18 11.66 -4.33
N ASP A 45 -0.23 10.85 -4.76
CA ASP A 45 -0.53 9.55 -5.37
C ASP A 45 -1.15 8.58 -4.37
N PHE A 46 -0.62 8.56 -3.15
CA PHE A 46 -1.20 7.78 -2.05
C PHE A 46 -2.57 8.34 -1.63
N ALA A 47 -2.70 9.66 -1.56
CA ALA A 47 -3.98 10.31 -1.24
C ALA A 47 -5.06 9.93 -2.24
N ALA A 48 -4.75 9.88 -3.52
CA ALA A 48 -5.69 9.47 -4.56
C ALA A 48 -6.18 8.02 -4.36
N VAL A 49 -5.31 7.11 -3.95
CA VAL A 49 -5.69 5.72 -3.63
C VAL A 49 -6.65 5.70 -2.43
N LEU A 50 -6.31 6.39 -1.35
CA LEU A 50 -7.15 6.45 -0.16
C LEU A 50 -8.51 7.10 -0.46
N ASP A 51 -8.54 8.17 -1.25
CA ASP A 51 -9.78 8.83 -1.67
C ASP A 51 -10.67 7.88 -2.47
N ARG A 52 -10.09 7.08 -3.34
CA ARG A 52 -10.82 6.09 -4.13
C ARG A 52 -11.45 5.03 -3.24
N ILE A 53 -10.72 4.53 -2.25
CA ILE A 53 -11.21 3.55 -1.28
C ILE A 53 -12.35 4.15 -0.44
N GLU A 54 -12.16 5.36 0.07
CA GLU A 54 -13.17 6.06 0.87
C GLU A 54 -14.47 6.31 0.09
N ARG A 55 -14.36 6.75 -1.15
CA ARG A 55 -15.54 6.99 -2.00
C ARG A 55 -16.31 5.72 -2.32
N THR A 56 -15.61 4.60 -2.47
CA THR A 56 -16.22 3.32 -2.86
C THR A 56 -16.81 2.59 -1.66
N LEU A 57 -16.09 2.51 -0.55
CA LEU A 57 -16.43 1.66 0.60
C LEU A 57 -16.88 2.42 1.84
N GLY A 58 -16.68 3.73 1.86
CA GLY A 58 -16.92 4.57 3.02
C GLY A 58 -15.71 4.64 3.95
N LEU A 59 -15.70 5.68 4.80
CA LEU A 59 -14.58 6.00 5.67
C LEU A 59 -14.32 4.93 6.72
N GLU A 60 -15.36 4.31 7.27
CA GLU A 60 -15.24 3.30 8.32
C GLU A 60 -14.42 2.09 7.84
N ARG A 61 -14.77 1.51 6.68
CA ARG A 61 -14.03 0.38 6.11
C ARG A 61 -12.63 0.79 5.63
N ALA A 62 -12.50 1.99 5.09
CA ALA A 62 -11.19 2.53 4.68
C ALA A 62 -10.25 2.65 5.88
N ARG A 63 -10.71 3.18 7.01
CA ARG A 63 -9.90 3.32 8.23
C ARG A 63 -9.43 1.99 8.81
N ALA A 64 -10.21 0.94 8.63
CA ALA A 64 -9.94 -0.40 9.18
C ALA A 64 -9.20 -1.31 8.19
N MET A 65 -8.81 -0.83 7.02
CA MET A 65 -8.19 -1.66 5.98
C MET A 65 -6.93 -2.36 6.47
N HIS A 66 -6.60 -3.46 5.81
CA HIS A 66 -5.29 -4.08 5.94
C HIS A 66 -4.36 -3.52 4.86
N ILE A 67 -3.10 -3.35 5.20
CA ILE A 67 -2.08 -2.83 4.29
C ILE A 67 -0.91 -3.79 4.27
N HIS A 68 -0.47 -4.18 3.09
CA HIS A 68 0.85 -4.75 2.87
C HIS A 68 1.75 -3.65 2.33
N PHE A 69 2.95 -3.56 2.87
CA PHE A 69 3.91 -2.54 2.46
C PHE A 69 5.33 -3.10 2.35
N SER A 70 5.98 -2.76 1.28
CA SER A 70 7.42 -2.94 1.07
C SER A 70 7.87 -2.00 -0.03
N THR A 71 9.17 -1.86 -0.21
CA THR A 71 9.72 -1.40 -1.49
C THR A 71 9.78 -2.56 -2.47
N ILE A 72 9.78 -2.27 -3.76
CA ILE A 72 9.65 -3.29 -4.79
C ILE A 72 10.46 -2.93 -6.04
N GLU A 73 11.05 -3.94 -6.66
CA GLU A 73 11.60 -3.85 -8.00
C GLU A 73 10.56 -4.36 -8.99
N PHE A 74 10.36 -3.65 -10.08
CA PHE A 74 9.40 -4.01 -11.11
C PHE A 74 9.99 -3.90 -12.51
N THR A 75 9.34 -4.58 -13.46
CA THR A 75 9.63 -4.54 -14.90
C THR A 75 8.36 -4.14 -15.65
N ALA A 76 8.41 -4.09 -16.99
CA ALA A 76 7.24 -3.85 -17.80
C ALA A 76 6.10 -4.86 -17.58
N ALA A 77 6.42 -6.07 -17.10
CA ALA A 77 5.43 -7.10 -16.74
C ALA A 77 4.81 -6.91 -15.34
N GLY A 78 5.28 -5.93 -14.55
CA GLY A 78 4.87 -5.67 -13.18
C GLY A 78 5.93 -6.11 -12.18
N GLU A 79 5.52 -6.63 -11.05
CA GLU A 79 6.38 -7.06 -9.95
C GLU A 79 7.51 -8.00 -10.41
N LYS A 80 8.71 -7.73 -9.90
CA LYS A 80 9.86 -8.64 -10.01
C LYS A 80 10.22 -9.26 -8.66
N ARG A 81 10.46 -8.44 -7.63
CA ARG A 81 10.74 -8.91 -6.26
C ARG A 81 10.59 -7.78 -5.23
N HIS A 82 10.25 -8.15 -4.01
CA HIS A 82 10.31 -7.24 -2.87
C HIS A 82 11.75 -6.84 -2.57
N ARG A 83 11.93 -5.59 -2.14
CA ARG A 83 13.21 -5.01 -1.75
C ARG A 83 13.16 -4.55 -0.30
N THR A 84 14.20 -3.93 0.19
CA THR A 84 14.31 -3.43 1.57
C THR A 84 14.39 -1.90 1.58
N PHE A 85 14.08 -1.29 2.72
CA PHE A 85 14.15 0.18 2.87
C PHE A 85 15.59 0.72 2.73
N ALA A 86 16.59 -0.08 3.07
CA ALA A 86 17.99 0.27 2.87
C ALA A 86 18.38 0.42 1.39
N GLU A 87 17.63 -0.23 0.50
CA GLU A 87 17.82 -0.14 -0.95
C GLU A 87 17.10 1.11 -1.49
N ALA A 88 17.71 2.29 -1.31
CA ALA A 88 17.09 3.61 -1.54
C ALA A 88 16.65 3.87 -2.99
N ALA A 89 17.12 3.06 -3.96
CA ALA A 89 16.72 3.18 -5.37
C ALA A 89 15.27 2.71 -5.63
N TYR A 90 14.68 1.96 -4.71
CA TYR A 90 13.36 1.37 -4.88
C TYR A 90 12.32 2.09 -4.02
N GLY A 91 11.10 2.12 -4.50
CA GLY A 91 9.91 2.62 -3.82
C GLY A 91 8.83 1.53 -3.78
N PRO A 92 7.61 1.86 -3.38
CA PRO A 92 7.15 3.15 -2.86
C PRO A 92 7.72 3.50 -1.47
N ARG A 93 7.57 4.76 -1.03
CA ARG A 93 8.11 5.22 0.25
C ARG A 93 7.02 5.41 1.29
N PHE A 94 7.20 4.80 2.45
CA PHE A 94 6.24 4.91 3.55
C PHE A 94 6.11 6.34 4.10
N GLN A 95 7.14 7.17 3.94
CA GLN A 95 7.12 8.59 4.29
C GLN A 95 6.00 9.38 3.61
N HIS A 96 5.51 8.92 2.47
CA HIS A 96 4.39 9.55 1.76
C HIS A 96 3.03 9.07 2.25
N LEU A 97 2.94 7.86 2.79
CA LEU A 97 1.70 7.28 3.29
C LEU A 97 1.43 7.61 4.77
N ALA A 98 2.44 7.54 5.61
CA ALA A 98 2.30 7.69 7.06
C ALA A 98 1.57 8.97 7.50
N PRO A 99 1.90 10.16 6.95
CA PRO A 99 1.20 11.38 7.32
C PRO A 99 -0.30 11.36 6.98
N LEU A 100 -0.66 10.73 5.87
CA LEU A 100 -2.06 10.59 5.44
C LEU A 100 -2.85 9.70 6.40
N LEU A 101 -2.29 8.55 6.77
CA LEU A 101 -2.92 7.65 7.73
C LEU A 101 -3.20 8.35 9.06
N LYS A 102 -2.22 9.10 9.53
CA LYS A 102 -2.31 9.83 10.79
C LYS A 102 -3.34 10.96 10.72
N ALA A 103 -3.27 11.79 9.69
CA ALA A 103 -4.17 12.93 9.52
C ALA A 103 -5.63 12.51 9.32
N ARG A 104 -5.87 11.38 8.66
CA ARG A 104 -7.22 10.86 8.40
C ARG A 104 -7.76 9.96 9.52
N GLY A 105 -6.98 9.74 10.57
CA GLY A 105 -7.38 8.88 11.69
C GLY A 105 -7.55 7.40 11.32
N TYR A 106 -6.75 6.91 10.37
CA TYR A 106 -6.75 5.51 10.00
C TYR A 106 -6.09 4.67 11.09
N ALA A 107 -6.60 3.47 11.29
CA ALA A 107 -6.03 2.48 12.20
C ALA A 107 -5.86 1.13 11.49
N PRO A 108 -5.08 1.08 10.39
CA PRO A 108 -4.91 -0.13 9.62
C PRO A 108 -4.01 -1.12 10.34
N ARG A 109 -4.14 -2.38 9.99
CA ARG A 109 -3.09 -3.36 10.28
C ARG A 109 -2.12 -3.36 9.10
N ILE A 110 -0.86 -3.10 9.36
CA ILE A 110 0.18 -3.01 8.32
C ILE A 110 1.16 -4.17 8.49
N ILE A 111 1.35 -4.94 7.42
CA ILE A 111 2.33 -6.02 7.35
C ILE A 111 3.46 -5.58 6.43
N CYS A 112 4.68 -5.64 6.94
CA CYS A 112 5.89 -5.37 6.16
C CYS A 112 6.31 -6.62 5.39
N GLU A 113 6.49 -6.49 4.08
CA GLU A 113 6.89 -7.60 3.20
C GLU A 113 8.28 -7.40 2.59
N CYS A 114 9.11 -6.55 3.17
CA CYS A 114 10.50 -6.35 2.73
C CYS A 114 11.30 -7.66 2.87
N LYS A 115 11.95 -8.06 1.78
CA LYS A 115 12.60 -9.37 1.72
C LYS A 115 13.79 -9.46 2.67
N GLY A 116 13.69 -10.34 3.67
CA GLY A 116 14.76 -10.64 4.61
C GLY A 116 14.91 -9.65 5.77
N THR A 117 14.23 -8.50 5.74
CA THR A 117 14.34 -7.45 6.76
C THR A 117 12.98 -7.01 7.29
N MET A 118 11.98 -7.92 7.31
CA MET A 118 10.61 -7.58 7.67
C MET A 118 10.50 -6.89 9.04
N ALA A 119 11.18 -7.41 10.04
CA ALA A 119 11.12 -6.86 11.39
C ALA A 119 11.80 -5.50 11.50
N GLU A 120 12.97 -5.34 10.91
CA GLU A 120 13.74 -4.09 10.92
C GLU A 120 13.00 -2.99 10.16
N ASP A 121 12.47 -3.31 8.99
CA ASP A 121 11.75 -2.36 8.17
C ASP A 121 10.37 -2.02 8.76
N ALA A 122 9.70 -2.97 9.41
CA ALA A 122 8.48 -2.69 10.18
C ALA A 122 8.76 -1.72 11.34
N ARG A 123 9.89 -1.88 12.03
CA ARG A 123 10.32 -0.94 13.07
C ARG A 123 10.60 0.45 12.49
N GLU A 124 11.21 0.52 11.33
CA GLU A 124 11.44 1.79 10.64
C GLU A 124 10.12 2.45 10.21
N MET A 125 9.16 1.67 9.69
CA MET A 125 7.81 2.17 9.40
C MET A 125 7.15 2.78 10.63
N ARG A 126 7.26 2.11 11.78
CA ARG A 126 6.75 2.64 13.05
C ARG A 126 7.40 3.97 13.40
N ARG A 127 8.72 4.08 13.29
CA ARG A 127 9.46 5.32 13.53
C ARG A 127 9.00 6.45 12.61
N ILE A 128 8.81 6.15 11.33
CA ILE A 128 8.30 7.13 10.35
C ILE A 128 6.90 7.59 10.73
N TYR A 129 6.02 6.68 11.10
CA TYR A 129 4.65 6.99 11.50
C TYR A 129 4.61 7.87 12.77
N GLU A 130 5.41 7.52 13.76
CA GLU A 130 5.48 8.29 15.02
C GLU A 130 6.00 9.71 14.79
N GLY A 131 6.91 9.92 13.83
CA GLY A 131 7.47 11.22 13.46
C GLY A 131 6.63 12.03 12.46
N ALA A 132 5.59 11.46 11.96
CA ALA A 132 4.75 12.11 10.96
C ALA A 132 3.82 13.19 11.55
#